data_cee75f6ea80953a8fcd6d1caf90d26da
#
_entry.id   cee75f6ea80953a8fcd6d1caf90d26da
#
_cell.length_a   1.000
_cell.length_b   1.000
_cell.length_c   1.000
_cell.angle_alpha   90.00
_cell.angle_beta   90.00
_cell.angle_gamma   90.00
#
_symmetry.space_group_name_H-M   'P 1'
#
loop_
_entity.id
_entity.type
_entity.pdbx_description
1 polymer ?
#
loop_
_entity_poly.entity_id
_entity_poly.type
_entity_poly.pdbx_seq_one_letter_code
_entity_poly.pdbx_strand_id
1 'polypeptide(L)'
;MKSQSTLFQGAKRLNNVLLGIETFFMALITIALVAAIFIEVICRYFLFISAAWAEELTRYLFIWLTYIGSAYAVYEGSHTEIDVLKQVVANFKEPARRQGLRLLELFAILSTFLFLLVFGKLFFDYMMTIWATTQTSPTMRIPMGLVYLPVFIGVVLCALHEVYLFMEWM
;
A
#
# COMPACT_ATOMS: atom_id res chain seq x y z
N MET A 1 22.53 -9.45 -23.57
CA MET A 1 22.92 -8.66 -22.38
C MET A 1 22.53 -7.18 -22.43
N LYS A 2 22.61 -6.43 -23.55
CA LYS A 2 22.23 -4.99 -23.60
C LYS A 2 20.71 -4.72 -23.43
N SER A 3 19.83 -5.63 -23.83
CA SER A 3 18.38 -5.45 -23.75
C SER A 3 17.85 -5.55 -22.32
N GLN A 4 18.40 -6.43 -21.51
CA GLN A 4 18.02 -6.54 -20.09
C GLN A 4 18.41 -5.31 -19.28
N SER A 5 19.54 -4.67 -19.62
CA SER A 5 19.98 -3.46 -18.91
C SER A 5 19.07 -2.25 -19.17
N THR A 6 18.49 -2.11 -20.36
CA THR A 6 17.58 -1.01 -20.71
C THR A 6 16.19 -1.18 -20.09
N LEU A 7 15.65 -2.39 -20.08
CA LEU A 7 14.37 -2.70 -19.43
C LEU A 7 14.46 -2.51 -17.90
N PHE A 8 15.52 -2.99 -17.29
CA PHE A 8 15.74 -2.82 -15.86
C PHE A 8 15.91 -1.34 -15.46
N GLN A 9 16.64 -0.56 -16.25
CA GLN A 9 16.77 0.88 -16.02
C GLN A 9 15.45 1.62 -16.18
N GLY A 10 14.60 1.21 -17.14
CA GLY A 10 13.25 1.72 -17.31
C GLY A 10 12.36 1.41 -16.10
N ALA A 11 12.37 0.15 -15.63
CA ALA A 11 11.62 -0.28 -14.46
C ALA A 11 12.08 0.46 -13.19
N LYS A 12 13.39 0.64 -12.99
CA LYS A 12 13.95 1.40 -11.87
C LYS A 12 13.52 2.88 -11.91
N ARG A 13 13.52 3.51 -13.08
CA ARG A 13 13.02 4.89 -13.22
C ARG A 13 11.55 5.00 -12.87
N LEU A 14 10.73 4.10 -13.41
CA LEU A 14 9.30 4.07 -13.12
C LEU A 14 9.06 3.90 -11.61
N ASN A 15 9.74 2.94 -11.00
CA ASN A 15 9.63 2.67 -9.57
C ASN A 15 10.03 3.90 -8.73
N ASN A 16 11.12 4.59 -9.05
CA ASN A 16 11.55 5.79 -8.33
C ASN A 16 10.55 6.95 -8.48
N VAL A 17 9.90 7.09 -9.64
CA VAL A 17 8.86 8.09 -9.84
C VAL A 17 7.62 7.75 -9.01
N LEU A 18 7.20 6.50 -8.99
CA LEU A 18 6.07 6.04 -8.15
C LEU A 18 6.34 6.31 -6.68
N LEU A 19 7.52 5.94 -6.17
CA LEU A 19 7.92 6.21 -4.78
C LEU A 19 7.91 7.70 -4.43
N GLY A 20 8.36 8.55 -5.35
CA GLY A 20 8.32 10.00 -5.16
C GLY A 20 6.88 10.53 -5.05
N ILE A 21 5.98 10.01 -5.89
CA ILE A 21 4.56 10.36 -5.86
C ILE A 21 3.92 9.86 -4.56
N GLU A 22 4.15 8.61 -4.20
CA GLU A 22 3.62 7.99 -2.97
C GLU A 22 4.06 8.76 -1.73
N THR A 23 5.36 9.06 -1.62
CA THR A 23 5.91 9.83 -0.49
C THR A 23 5.29 11.22 -0.39
N PHE A 24 5.12 11.90 -1.53
CA PHE A 24 4.47 13.21 -1.56
C PHE A 24 3.00 13.13 -1.09
N PHE A 25 2.24 12.15 -1.60
CA PHE A 25 0.85 11.95 -1.19
C PHE A 25 0.73 11.55 0.28
N MET A 26 1.58 10.67 0.78
CA MET A 26 1.59 10.30 2.20
C MET A 26 1.85 11.51 3.10
N ALA A 27 2.82 12.37 2.74
CA ALA A 27 3.09 13.59 3.49
C ALA A 27 1.88 14.54 3.49
N LEU A 28 1.27 14.77 2.32
CA LEU A 28 0.09 15.63 2.19
C LEU A 28 -1.10 15.11 3.00
N ILE A 29 -1.38 13.80 2.88
CA ILE A 29 -2.47 13.15 3.62
C ILE A 29 -2.22 13.21 5.12
N THR A 30 -0.99 13.01 5.57
CA THR A 30 -0.63 13.08 6.99
C THR A 30 -0.86 14.48 7.55
N ILE A 31 -0.45 15.52 6.82
CA ILE A 31 -0.70 16.91 7.23
C ILE A 31 -2.21 17.20 7.29
N ALA A 32 -2.97 16.77 6.28
CA ALA A 32 -4.41 16.96 6.24
C ALA A 32 -5.12 16.19 7.38
N LEU A 33 -4.67 14.99 7.70
CA LEU A 33 -5.18 14.16 8.77
C LEU A 33 -4.95 14.83 10.14
N VAL A 34 -3.73 15.31 10.40
CA VAL A 34 -3.40 16.02 11.64
C VAL A 34 -4.23 17.30 11.76
N ALA A 35 -4.38 18.06 10.68
CA ALA A 35 -5.21 19.27 10.67
C ALA A 35 -6.68 18.96 10.95
N ALA A 36 -7.25 17.90 10.35
CA ALA A 36 -8.63 17.50 10.56
C ALA A 36 -8.88 17.09 12.02
N ILE A 37 -7.98 16.29 12.61
CA ILE A 37 -8.05 15.89 14.02
C ILE A 37 -7.93 17.12 14.93
N PHE A 38 -7.03 18.05 14.62
CA PHE A 38 -6.85 19.26 15.41
C PHE A 38 -8.12 20.13 15.40
N ILE A 39 -8.74 20.31 14.24
CA ILE A 39 -10.01 21.03 14.11
C ILE A 39 -11.12 20.32 14.91
N GLU A 40 -11.21 19.00 14.81
CA GLU A 40 -12.20 18.22 15.55
C GLU A 40 -12.04 18.40 17.06
N VAL A 41 -10.81 18.33 17.57
CA VAL A 41 -10.50 18.53 19.00
C VAL A 41 -10.90 19.93 19.45
N ILE A 42 -10.56 20.97 18.69
CA ILE A 42 -10.93 22.36 19.01
C ILE A 42 -12.47 22.51 19.00
N CYS A 43 -13.15 22.04 17.98
CA CYS A 43 -14.61 22.09 17.92
C CYS A 43 -15.26 21.41 19.12
N ARG A 44 -14.78 20.22 19.50
CA ARG A 44 -15.35 19.40 20.58
C ARG A 44 -15.12 20.00 21.97
N TYR A 45 -13.88 20.45 22.26
CA TYR A 45 -13.51 20.84 23.63
C TYR A 45 -13.59 22.34 23.91
N PHE A 46 -13.43 23.19 22.89
CA PHE A 46 -13.46 24.64 23.08
C PHE A 46 -14.78 25.27 22.62
N LEU A 47 -15.31 24.79 21.51
CA LEU A 47 -16.54 25.33 20.94
C LEU A 47 -17.79 24.55 21.34
N PHE A 48 -17.63 23.36 21.92
CA PHE A 48 -18.69 22.43 22.28
C PHE A 48 -19.61 22.07 21.10
N ILE A 49 -19.05 22.05 19.88
CA ILE A 49 -19.74 21.74 18.64
C ILE A 49 -19.24 20.39 18.13
N SER A 50 -20.15 19.51 17.72
CA SER A 50 -19.78 18.24 17.08
C SER A 50 -19.39 18.48 15.61
N ALA A 51 -18.13 18.19 15.26
CA ALA A 51 -17.62 18.27 13.89
C ALA A 51 -17.64 16.88 13.22
N ALA A 52 -18.82 16.30 13.04
CA ALA A 52 -18.99 14.95 12.47
C ALA A 52 -18.35 14.77 11.09
N TRP A 53 -18.25 15.83 10.30
CA TRP A 53 -17.54 15.82 9.01
C TRP A 53 -16.03 15.61 9.18
N ALA A 54 -15.42 16.17 10.23
CA ALA A 54 -13.99 16.03 10.47
C ALA A 54 -13.62 14.61 10.90
N GLU A 55 -14.45 13.98 11.73
CA GLU A 55 -14.31 12.57 12.11
C GLU A 55 -14.40 11.66 10.86
N GLU A 56 -15.36 11.92 9.99
CA GLU A 56 -15.55 11.15 8.78
C GLU A 56 -14.38 11.34 7.79
N LEU A 57 -13.92 12.59 7.60
CA LEU A 57 -12.76 12.91 6.77
C LEU A 57 -11.49 12.23 7.28
N THR A 58 -11.24 12.27 8.57
CA THR A 58 -10.08 11.63 9.22
C THR A 58 -10.05 10.13 8.92
N ARG A 59 -11.20 9.45 9.00
CA ARG A 59 -11.33 8.03 8.68
C ARG A 59 -10.96 7.74 7.22
N TYR A 60 -11.41 8.57 6.29
CA TYR A 60 -11.11 8.40 4.86
C TYR A 60 -9.64 8.70 4.54
N LEU A 61 -9.09 9.77 5.10
CA LEU A 61 -7.66 10.08 4.95
C LEU A 61 -6.78 8.96 5.52
N PHE A 62 -7.19 8.35 6.63
CA PHE A 62 -6.48 7.22 7.22
C PHE A 62 -6.48 5.99 6.29
N ILE A 63 -7.61 5.70 5.64
CA ILE A 63 -7.69 4.64 4.62
C ILE A 63 -6.72 4.93 3.47
N TRP A 64 -6.72 6.15 2.93
CA TRP A 64 -5.77 6.56 1.88
C TRP A 64 -4.32 6.39 2.32
N LEU A 65 -3.98 6.87 3.51
CA LEU A 65 -2.61 6.78 4.05
C LEU A 65 -2.17 5.33 4.22
N THR A 66 -3.06 4.47 4.74
CA THR A 66 -2.76 3.05 4.97
C THR A 66 -2.46 2.31 3.67
N TYR A 67 -3.28 2.48 2.64
CA TYR A 67 -3.11 1.72 1.40
C TYR A 67 -1.98 2.25 0.50
N ILE A 68 -1.74 3.56 0.46
CA ILE A 68 -0.56 4.12 -0.20
C ILE A 68 0.71 3.74 0.58
N GLY A 69 0.67 3.82 1.91
CA GLY A 69 1.80 3.44 2.76
C GLY A 69 2.13 1.94 2.70
N SER A 70 1.13 1.07 2.50
CA SER A 70 1.40 -0.36 2.30
C SER A 70 2.14 -0.63 1.00
N ALA A 71 1.88 0.12 -0.07
CA ALA A 71 2.62 0.00 -1.32
C ALA A 71 4.10 0.39 -1.14
N TYR A 72 4.35 1.50 -0.46
CA TYR A 72 5.71 1.92 -0.09
C TYR A 72 6.43 0.87 0.78
N ALA A 73 5.72 0.28 1.77
CA ALA A 73 6.27 -0.75 2.64
C ALA A 73 6.65 -2.04 1.89
N VAL A 74 5.92 -2.41 0.83
CA VAL A 74 6.29 -3.52 -0.06
C VAL A 74 7.66 -3.28 -0.66
N TYR A 75 7.89 -2.08 -1.19
CA TYR A 75 9.18 -1.72 -1.78
C TYR A 75 10.33 -1.74 -0.77
N GLU A 76 10.14 -1.21 0.44
CA GLU A 76 11.17 -1.23 1.49
C GLU A 76 11.47 -2.62 2.05
N GLY A 77 10.70 -3.64 1.68
CA GLY A 77 10.82 -4.97 2.30
C GLY A 77 10.44 -4.96 3.78
N SER A 78 9.76 -3.89 4.23
CA SER A 78 9.31 -3.71 5.62
C SER A 78 8.04 -4.50 5.95
N HIS A 79 7.55 -5.33 5.01
CA HIS A 79 6.52 -6.29 5.37
C HIS A 79 7.05 -7.18 6.47
N THR A 80 6.22 -7.36 7.51
CA THR A 80 6.50 -8.22 8.66
C THR A 80 6.93 -9.59 8.15
N GLU A 81 8.19 -9.69 7.76
CA GLU A 81 8.79 -10.97 7.39
C GLU A 81 8.87 -11.81 8.65
N ILE A 82 8.52 -13.06 8.52
CA ILE A 82 8.70 -13.99 9.63
C ILE A 82 10.22 -14.27 9.70
N ASP A 83 10.94 -13.40 10.43
CA ASP A 83 12.38 -13.48 10.67
C ASP A 83 12.80 -14.86 11.19
N VAL A 84 11.86 -15.58 11.80
CA VAL A 84 12.10 -16.95 12.30
C VAL A 84 12.58 -17.89 11.19
N LEU A 85 11.96 -17.86 10.01
CA LEU A 85 12.39 -18.71 8.89
C LEU A 85 13.75 -18.29 8.34
N LYS A 86 13.98 -16.99 8.22
CA LYS A 86 15.30 -16.47 7.82
C LYS A 86 16.38 -16.84 8.84
N GLN A 87 16.09 -16.75 10.15
CA GLN A 87 17.03 -17.15 11.21
C GLN A 87 17.33 -18.66 11.19
N VAL A 88 16.33 -19.50 10.97
CA VAL A 88 16.54 -20.95 10.83
C VAL A 88 17.47 -21.27 9.67
N VAL A 89 17.21 -20.66 8.50
CA VAL A 89 18.06 -20.86 7.31
C VAL A 89 19.46 -20.24 7.49
N ALA A 90 19.56 -19.12 8.22
CA ALA A 90 20.85 -18.48 8.51
C ALA A 90 21.79 -19.39 9.32
N ASN A 91 21.26 -20.35 10.07
CA ASN A 91 22.05 -21.32 10.84
C ASN A 91 22.63 -22.46 9.98
N PHE A 92 22.24 -22.57 8.72
CA PHE A 92 22.83 -23.58 7.81
C PHE A 92 24.21 -23.16 7.35
N LYS A 93 25.03 -24.17 6.98
CA LYS A 93 26.35 -23.92 6.40
C LYS A 93 26.25 -23.47 4.94
N GLU A 94 27.19 -22.64 4.49
CA GLU A 94 27.33 -22.32 3.06
C GLU A 94 27.64 -23.62 2.26
N PRO A 95 27.09 -23.85 1.04
CA PRO A 95 26.26 -22.92 0.25
C PRO A 95 24.73 -23.02 0.51
N ALA A 96 24.27 -23.96 1.35
CA ALA A 96 22.85 -24.20 1.59
C ALA A 96 22.13 -22.97 2.17
N ARG A 97 22.83 -22.21 3.01
CA ARG A 97 22.31 -20.95 3.57
C ARG A 97 21.94 -19.95 2.47
N ARG A 98 22.83 -19.72 1.52
CA ARG A 98 22.60 -18.76 0.43
C ARG A 98 21.46 -19.19 -0.50
N GLN A 99 21.38 -20.48 -0.82
CA GLN A 99 20.28 -21.03 -1.63
C GLN A 99 18.95 -20.97 -0.89
N GLY A 100 18.95 -21.31 0.40
CA GLY A 100 17.74 -21.27 1.22
C GLY A 100 17.17 -19.85 1.36
N LEU A 101 18.02 -18.83 1.59
CA LEU A 101 17.58 -17.43 1.66
C LEU A 101 17.00 -16.96 0.32
N ARG A 102 17.64 -17.27 -0.80
CA ARG A 102 17.11 -16.92 -2.13
C ARG A 102 15.78 -17.60 -2.43
N LEU A 103 15.61 -18.86 -2.03
CA LEU A 103 14.32 -19.56 -2.21
C LEU A 103 13.22 -18.95 -1.33
N LEU A 104 13.54 -18.57 -0.09
CA LEU A 104 12.56 -17.88 0.77
C LEU A 104 12.14 -16.55 0.20
N GLU A 105 13.06 -15.74 -0.32
CA GLU A 105 12.76 -14.46 -0.97
C GLU A 105 11.85 -14.68 -2.19
N LEU A 106 12.20 -15.62 -3.05
CA LEU A 106 11.36 -15.96 -4.21
C LEU A 106 9.96 -16.41 -3.81
N PHE A 107 9.87 -17.28 -2.81
CA PHE A 107 8.59 -17.77 -2.31
C PHE A 107 7.74 -16.61 -1.72
N ALA A 108 8.38 -15.70 -0.98
CA ALA A 108 7.70 -14.52 -0.44
C ALA A 108 7.13 -13.65 -1.58
N ILE A 109 7.94 -13.27 -2.57
CA ILE A 109 7.52 -12.47 -3.73
C ILE A 109 6.36 -13.15 -4.47
N LEU A 110 6.47 -14.43 -4.78
CA LEU A 110 5.43 -15.15 -5.54
C LEU A 110 4.13 -15.30 -4.74
N SER A 111 4.22 -15.59 -3.44
CA SER A 111 3.03 -15.72 -2.59
C SER A 111 2.31 -14.39 -2.40
N THR A 112 3.05 -13.30 -2.18
CA THR A 112 2.49 -11.95 -2.07
C THR A 112 1.86 -11.52 -3.39
N PHE A 113 2.54 -11.74 -4.51
CA PHE A 113 2.00 -11.41 -5.82
C PHE A 113 0.71 -12.17 -6.14
N LEU A 114 0.69 -13.48 -5.88
CA LEU A 114 -0.54 -14.29 -6.06
C LEU A 114 -1.68 -13.79 -5.17
N PHE A 115 -1.38 -13.49 -3.91
CA PHE A 115 -2.37 -12.90 -2.99
C PHE A 115 -2.92 -11.58 -3.53
N LEU A 116 -2.04 -10.67 -3.99
CA LEU A 116 -2.45 -9.38 -4.54
C LEU A 116 -3.33 -9.51 -5.79
N LEU A 117 -3.06 -10.50 -6.65
CA LEU A 117 -3.91 -10.77 -7.81
C LEU A 117 -5.31 -11.24 -7.41
N VAL A 118 -5.40 -12.20 -6.49
CA VAL A 118 -6.68 -12.74 -6.01
C VAL A 118 -7.46 -11.65 -5.26
N PHE A 119 -6.80 -10.98 -4.32
CA PHE A 119 -7.40 -9.91 -3.54
C PHE A 119 -7.83 -8.74 -4.42
N GLY A 120 -6.97 -8.32 -5.36
CA GLY A 120 -7.25 -7.23 -6.29
C GLY A 120 -8.48 -7.52 -7.16
N LYS A 121 -8.62 -8.76 -7.65
CA LYS A 121 -9.80 -9.16 -8.41
C LYS A 121 -11.07 -9.12 -7.56
N LEU A 122 -11.05 -9.74 -6.38
CA LEU A 122 -12.20 -9.77 -5.47
C LEU A 122 -12.61 -8.35 -5.06
N PHE A 123 -11.62 -7.51 -4.75
CA PHE A 123 -11.88 -6.13 -4.35
C PHE A 123 -12.37 -5.27 -5.51
N PHE A 124 -11.88 -5.49 -6.72
CA PHE A 124 -12.37 -4.81 -7.92
C PHE A 124 -13.85 -5.12 -8.16
N ASP A 125 -14.24 -6.38 -8.11
CA ASP A 125 -15.64 -6.80 -8.28
C ASP A 125 -16.54 -6.17 -7.19
N TYR A 126 -16.06 -6.15 -5.95
CA TYR A 126 -16.75 -5.47 -4.85
C TYR A 126 -16.88 -3.96 -5.09
N MET A 127 -15.81 -3.30 -5.49
CA MET A 127 -15.79 -1.86 -5.77
C MET A 127 -16.76 -1.51 -6.90
N MET A 128 -16.80 -2.31 -7.97
CA MET A 128 -17.74 -2.12 -9.08
C MET A 128 -19.18 -2.26 -8.62
N THR A 129 -19.48 -3.20 -7.73
CA THR A 129 -20.80 -3.36 -7.13
C THR A 129 -21.19 -2.11 -6.32
N ILE A 130 -20.30 -1.61 -5.48
CA ILE A 130 -20.54 -0.36 -4.70
C ILE A 130 -20.71 0.83 -5.62
N TRP A 131 -19.92 0.94 -6.69
CA TRP A 131 -20.02 2.05 -7.64
C TRP A 131 -21.35 2.07 -8.39
N ALA A 132 -21.92 0.91 -8.64
CA ALA A 132 -23.27 0.79 -9.23
C ALA A 132 -24.41 1.18 -8.27
N THR A 133 -24.11 1.30 -6.95
CA THR A 133 -25.08 1.78 -5.97
C THR A 133 -25.00 3.29 -5.81
N THR A 134 -26.09 3.92 -5.38
CA THR A 134 -26.12 5.34 -5.05
C THR A 134 -25.71 5.63 -3.59
N GLN A 135 -24.95 4.72 -2.98
CA GLN A 135 -24.54 4.87 -1.59
C GLN A 135 -23.58 6.02 -1.40
N THR A 136 -23.90 6.88 -0.46
CA THR A 136 -23.06 8.01 -0.05
C THR A 136 -22.73 7.92 1.43
N SER A 137 -21.65 8.57 1.82
CA SER A 137 -21.23 8.66 3.21
C SER A 137 -22.27 9.45 4.06
N PRO A 138 -22.38 9.16 5.36
CA PRO A 138 -23.45 9.70 6.20
C PRO A 138 -23.45 11.22 6.34
N THR A 139 -22.27 11.82 6.52
CA THR A 139 -22.14 13.25 6.83
C THR A 139 -21.71 14.06 5.61
N MET A 140 -20.61 13.67 4.97
CA MET A 140 -20.05 14.41 3.83
C MET A 140 -20.74 14.11 2.50
N ARG A 141 -21.57 13.07 2.45
CA ARG A 141 -22.29 12.60 1.25
C ARG A 141 -21.37 12.29 0.06
N ILE A 142 -20.13 11.86 0.35
CA ILE A 142 -19.18 11.41 -0.66
C ILE A 142 -19.63 10.04 -1.19
N PRO A 143 -19.59 9.80 -2.52
CA PRO A 143 -19.85 8.48 -3.06
C PRO A 143 -18.94 7.41 -2.45
N MET A 144 -19.50 6.32 -1.94
CA MET A 144 -18.73 5.27 -1.26
C MET A 144 -17.67 4.65 -2.17
N GLY A 145 -17.86 4.66 -3.48
CA GLY A 145 -16.84 4.21 -4.44
C GLY A 145 -15.52 4.98 -4.33
N LEU A 146 -15.56 6.30 -4.03
CA LEU A 146 -14.34 7.10 -3.81
C LEU A 146 -13.63 6.75 -2.50
N VAL A 147 -14.39 6.31 -1.49
CA VAL A 147 -13.82 5.88 -0.20
C VAL A 147 -13.07 4.56 -0.34
N TYR A 148 -13.53 3.66 -1.21
CA TYR A 148 -12.89 2.37 -1.46
C TYR A 148 -11.81 2.43 -2.54
N LEU A 149 -11.77 3.47 -3.36
CA LEU A 149 -10.80 3.63 -4.44
C LEU A 149 -9.32 3.48 -3.99
N PRO A 150 -8.88 4.05 -2.85
CA PRO A 150 -7.49 3.93 -2.39
C PRO A 150 -7.05 2.50 -2.12
N VAL A 151 -7.97 1.62 -1.72
CA VAL A 151 -7.67 0.19 -1.54
C VAL A 151 -7.23 -0.43 -2.86
N PHE A 152 -7.98 -0.18 -3.93
CA PHE A 152 -7.66 -0.70 -5.25
C PHE A 152 -6.37 -0.09 -5.81
N ILE A 153 -6.18 1.23 -5.66
CA ILE A 153 -4.94 1.91 -6.06
C ILE A 153 -3.74 1.30 -5.32
N GLY A 154 -3.84 1.14 -3.99
CA GLY A 154 -2.78 0.56 -3.18
C GLY A 154 -2.42 -0.86 -3.61
N VAL A 155 -3.40 -1.71 -3.90
CA VAL A 155 -3.17 -3.07 -4.41
C VAL A 155 -2.43 -3.06 -5.75
N VAL A 156 -2.81 -2.17 -6.67
CA VAL A 156 -2.13 -2.04 -7.96
C VAL A 156 -0.68 -1.57 -7.78
N LEU A 157 -0.45 -0.58 -6.90
CA LEU A 157 0.89 -0.10 -6.59
C LEU A 157 1.76 -1.20 -5.94
N CYS A 158 1.22 -1.93 -4.97
CA CYS A 158 1.88 -3.10 -4.38
C CYS A 158 2.29 -4.11 -5.46
N ALA A 159 1.39 -4.45 -6.38
CA ALA A 159 1.68 -5.40 -7.44
C ALA A 159 2.79 -4.90 -8.40
N LEU A 160 2.83 -3.60 -8.68
CA LEU A 160 3.90 -3.00 -9.49
C LEU A 160 5.26 -3.07 -8.77
N HIS A 161 5.30 -2.80 -7.47
CA HIS A 161 6.53 -2.93 -6.68
C HIS A 161 6.99 -4.38 -6.56
N GLU A 162 6.08 -5.34 -6.41
CA GLU A 162 6.41 -6.77 -6.42
C GLU A 162 7.01 -7.23 -7.75
N VAL A 163 6.48 -6.76 -8.88
CA VAL A 163 7.08 -7.04 -10.20
C VAL A 163 8.49 -6.46 -10.29
N TYR A 164 8.72 -5.26 -9.75
CA TYR A 164 10.05 -4.67 -9.71
C TYR A 164 11.01 -5.50 -8.84
N LEU A 165 10.60 -5.90 -7.64
CA LEU A 165 11.39 -6.75 -6.75
C LEU A 165 11.73 -8.10 -7.39
N PHE A 166 10.78 -8.70 -8.10
CA PHE A 166 11.04 -9.93 -8.85
C PHE A 166 12.09 -9.73 -9.96
N MET A 167 12.06 -8.60 -10.66
CA MET A 167 13.08 -8.25 -11.67
C MET A 167 14.46 -8.00 -11.05
N GLU A 168 14.51 -7.48 -9.85
CA GLU A 168 15.75 -7.25 -9.10
C GLU A 168 16.35 -8.57 -8.59
N TRP A 169 15.48 -9.50 -8.18
CA TRP A 169 15.88 -10.83 -7.71
C TRP A 169 16.49 -11.69 -8.84
N MET A 170 16.02 -11.59 -10.10
CA MET A 170 16.53 -12.32 -11.28
C MET A 170 17.93 -11.91 -11.69
#